data_8c0d1f385e136d7dd9c354100d71e544
#
_entry.id   8c0d1f385e136d7dd9c354100d71e544
#
_cell.length_a   1.000
_cell.length_b   1.000
_cell.length_c   1.000
_cell.angle_alpha   90.00
_cell.angle_beta   90.00
_cell.angle_gamma   90.00
#
_symmetry.space_group_name_H-M   'P 1'
#
loop_
_entity.id
_entity.type
_entity.pdbx_description
1 polymer ?
#
loop_
_entity_poly.entity_id
_entity_poly.type
_entity_poly.pdbx_seq_one_letter_code
_entity_poly.pdbx_strand_id
1 'polypeptide(L)'
;MKKIIAMLLAVAMVLGLAACGAKKPADEKMKVGFIFLHDEQSTYDKNFIDAFKQACANKGLTADDYTIVTDIPEGTACYDQAADLAESYDLIFADSFGHESHMIKAAKEFPEVTFCHATGTKAHTENLPNFYNAFASIYEGRFLVGVAAGLKLNEMIEAGKITPEQAKIGYVGAHPYAEVKSGYTSFYLGARSVCPTAVMDVKFTNSWFDIALEKEA
;
A
#
# COMPACT_ATOMS: atom_id res chain seq x y z
N MET A 1 -49.93 -18.17 30.08
CA MET A 1 -48.55 -18.61 29.89
C MET A 1 -48.06 -18.43 28.43
N LYS A 2 -48.71 -19.04 27.43
CA LYS A 2 -48.24 -18.93 26.00
C LYS A 2 -48.17 -17.47 25.49
N LYS A 3 -49.10 -16.57 25.86
CA LYS A 3 -49.07 -15.15 25.43
C LYS A 3 -47.95 -14.33 26.08
N ILE A 4 -47.56 -14.68 27.32
CA ILE A 4 -46.46 -14.02 28.04
C ILE A 4 -45.11 -14.44 27.47
N ILE A 5 -44.95 -15.71 27.10
CA ILE A 5 -43.74 -16.24 26.47
C ILE A 5 -43.55 -15.62 25.06
N ALA A 6 -44.66 -15.48 24.30
CA ALA A 6 -44.58 -14.81 22.97
C ALA A 6 -44.20 -13.33 23.06
N MET A 7 -44.67 -12.64 24.11
CA MET A 7 -44.35 -11.23 24.35
C MET A 7 -42.90 -11.04 24.82
N LEU A 8 -42.36 -11.95 25.64
CA LEU A 8 -40.95 -11.96 26.04
C LEU A 8 -40.00 -12.29 24.88
N LEU A 9 -40.39 -13.21 23.99
CA LEU A 9 -39.64 -13.50 22.78
C LEU A 9 -39.65 -12.33 21.79
N ALA A 10 -40.76 -11.62 21.63
CA ALA A 10 -40.84 -10.42 20.79
C ALA A 10 -39.98 -9.26 21.32
N VAL A 11 -39.96 -9.06 22.64
CA VAL A 11 -39.09 -8.05 23.29
C VAL A 11 -37.61 -8.43 23.16
N ALA A 12 -37.26 -9.70 23.29
CA ALA A 12 -35.89 -10.17 23.09
C ALA A 12 -35.40 -9.99 21.62
N MET A 13 -36.30 -10.22 20.63
CA MET A 13 -35.99 -9.94 19.23
C MET A 13 -35.81 -8.45 18.91
N VAL A 14 -36.63 -7.58 19.51
CA VAL A 14 -36.51 -6.12 19.34
C VAL A 14 -35.26 -5.59 20.02
N LEU A 15 -34.85 -6.13 21.16
CA LEU A 15 -33.59 -5.79 21.84
C LEU A 15 -32.36 -6.31 21.07
N GLY A 16 -32.46 -7.46 20.39
CA GLY A 16 -31.42 -8.01 19.52
C GLY A 16 -31.20 -7.21 18.22
N LEU A 17 -32.26 -6.60 17.68
CA LEU A 17 -32.17 -5.74 16.49
C LEU A 17 -31.66 -4.31 16.79
N ALA A 18 -31.75 -3.86 18.04
CA ALA A 18 -31.19 -2.58 18.47
C ALA A 18 -29.67 -2.62 18.73
N ALA A 19 -29.08 -3.82 18.81
CA ALA A 19 -27.62 -3.98 18.97
C ALA A 19 -26.85 -3.90 17.64
N CYS A 20 -27.53 -4.03 16.49
CA CYS A 20 -26.94 -3.85 15.17
C CYS A 20 -27.08 -2.39 14.72
N GLY A 21 -26.27 -1.48 15.23
CA GLY A 21 -26.26 -0.08 14.83
C GLY A 21 -25.98 0.93 15.94
N ALA A 22 -25.37 0.49 17.04
CA ALA A 22 -24.85 1.41 18.03
C ALA A 22 -23.73 2.25 17.36
N LYS A 23 -24.06 3.53 17.04
CA LYS A 23 -23.00 4.49 16.69
C LYS A 23 -22.00 4.51 17.85
N LYS A 24 -20.72 4.36 17.50
CA LYS A 24 -19.61 4.51 18.44
C LYS A 24 -19.81 5.78 19.28
N PRO A 25 -19.58 5.75 20.60
CA PRO A 25 -19.64 6.96 21.41
C PRO A 25 -18.75 8.04 20.83
N ALA A 26 -19.20 9.31 20.88
CA ALA A 26 -18.49 10.43 20.25
C ALA A 26 -17.06 10.67 20.79
N ASP A 27 -16.72 10.07 21.93
CA ASP A 27 -15.40 10.18 22.58
C ASP A 27 -14.48 8.96 22.33
N GLU A 28 -14.93 7.94 21.58
CA GLU A 28 -14.10 6.78 21.29
C GLU A 28 -13.17 7.07 20.12
N LYS A 29 -11.85 7.01 20.34
CA LYS A 29 -10.85 7.22 19.31
C LYS A 29 -10.95 6.16 18.21
N MET A 30 -10.69 6.58 16.98
CA MET A 30 -10.58 5.67 15.84
C MET A 30 -9.43 4.71 16.05
N LYS A 31 -9.67 3.43 15.82
CA LYS A 31 -8.63 2.39 15.79
C LYS A 31 -8.22 2.06 14.36
N VAL A 32 -6.91 1.97 14.13
CA VAL A 32 -6.35 1.80 12.78
C VAL A 32 -5.41 0.61 12.71
N GLY A 33 -5.67 -0.32 11.79
CA GLY A 33 -4.84 -1.49 11.49
C GLY A 33 -4.06 -1.30 10.19
N PHE A 34 -2.80 -1.76 10.16
CA PHE A 34 -1.95 -1.74 8.96
C PHE A 34 -1.36 -3.11 8.68
N ILE A 35 -1.45 -3.53 7.42
CA ILE A 35 -0.95 -4.79 6.90
C ILE A 35 0.14 -4.50 5.88
N PHE A 36 1.35 -4.99 6.15
CA PHE A 36 2.53 -4.83 5.31
C PHE A 36 3.02 -6.18 4.79
N LEU A 37 3.51 -6.19 3.55
CA LEU A 37 4.11 -7.39 2.94
C LEU A 37 5.42 -7.77 3.62
N HIS A 38 6.23 -6.76 3.97
CA HIS A 38 7.51 -6.92 4.64
C HIS A 38 7.60 -6.00 5.87
N ASP A 39 8.76 -6.01 6.50
CA ASP A 39 9.07 -5.17 7.65
C ASP A 39 9.86 -3.88 7.26
N GLU A 40 10.43 -3.21 8.24
CA GLU A 40 11.22 -1.97 8.06
C GLU A 40 12.55 -2.17 7.29
N GLN A 41 12.94 -3.41 6.95
CA GLN A 41 14.11 -3.68 6.11
C GLN A 41 13.81 -3.42 4.63
N SER A 42 12.56 -3.58 4.20
CA SER A 42 12.10 -3.14 2.89
C SER A 42 11.95 -1.61 2.91
N THR A 43 12.67 -0.92 2.04
CA THR A 43 12.60 0.55 1.93
C THR A 43 11.22 1.03 1.48
N TYR A 44 10.49 0.21 0.72
CA TYR A 44 9.11 0.49 0.31
C TYR A 44 8.18 0.48 1.52
N ASP A 45 8.09 -0.63 2.24
CA ASP A 45 7.22 -0.80 3.41
C ASP A 45 7.59 0.20 4.51
N LYS A 46 8.89 0.42 4.75
CA LYS A 46 9.38 1.40 5.73
C LYS A 46 8.83 2.81 5.49
N ASN A 47 8.77 3.27 4.24
CA ASN A 47 8.21 4.60 3.94
C ASN A 47 6.72 4.69 4.33
N PHE A 48 5.94 3.64 4.10
CA PHE A 48 4.55 3.58 4.55
C PHE A 48 4.45 3.50 6.07
N ILE A 49 5.26 2.69 6.73
CA ILE A 49 5.30 2.56 8.20
C ILE A 49 5.60 3.91 8.84
N ASP A 50 6.62 4.63 8.36
CA ASP A 50 7.03 5.93 8.90
C ASP A 50 5.93 6.99 8.66
N ALA A 51 5.36 7.05 7.45
CA ALA A 51 4.27 7.96 7.11
C ALA A 51 3.02 7.68 7.95
N PHE A 52 2.70 6.42 8.17
CA PHE A 52 1.59 5.99 9.00
C PHE A 52 1.77 6.41 10.47
N LYS A 53 2.91 6.09 11.07
CA LYS A 53 3.22 6.53 12.45
C LYS A 53 3.08 8.04 12.59
N GLN A 54 3.56 8.80 11.59
CA GLN A 54 3.41 10.26 11.55
C GLN A 54 1.95 10.69 11.43
N ALA A 55 1.15 10.03 10.58
CA ALA A 55 -0.27 10.33 10.42
C ALA A 55 -1.06 10.06 11.70
N CYS A 56 -0.79 8.94 12.38
CA CYS A 56 -1.36 8.62 13.68
C CYS A 56 -1.02 9.69 14.73
N ALA A 57 0.25 10.07 14.83
CA ALA A 57 0.69 11.13 15.75
C ALA A 57 -0.01 12.47 15.46
N ASN A 58 -0.13 12.87 14.20
CA ASN A 58 -0.82 14.09 13.78
C ASN A 58 -2.31 14.08 14.13
N LYS A 59 -2.92 12.88 14.23
CA LYS A 59 -4.32 12.69 14.65
C LYS A 59 -4.48 12.48 16.16
N GLY A 60 -3.39 12.53 16.93
CA GLY A 60 -3.40 12.29 18.38
C GLY A 60 -3.68 10.83 18.75
N LEU A 61 -3.45 9.89 17.80
CA LEU A 61 -3.52 8.45 18.08
C LEU A 61 -2.21 8.00 18.75
N THR A 62 -2.34 7.08 19.69
CA THR A 62 -1.24 6.49 20.44
C THR A 62 -1.04 5.02 20.03
N ALA A 63 -0.02 4.36 20.56
CA ALA A 63 0.21 2.94 20.30
C ALA A 63 -0.96 2.03 20.73
N ASP A 64 -1.86 2.49 21.59
CA ASP A 64 -3.07 1.76 21.97
C ASP A 64 -4.20 1.89 20.95
N ASP A 65 -4.09 2.88 20.05
CA ASP A 65 -5.12 3.22 19.05
C ASP A 65 -4.82 2.60 17.68
N TYR A 66 -3.62 2.02 17.47
CA TYR A 66 -3.26 1.40 16.19
C TYR A 66 -2.41 0.15 16.33
N THR A 67 -2.41 -0.67 15.27
CA THR A 67 -1.51 -1.82 15.13
C THR A 67 -0.82 -1.84 13.78
N ILE A 68 0.39 -2.38 13.74
CA ILE A 68 1.18 -2.63 12.54
C ILE A 68 1.46 -4.12 12.48
N VAL A 69 1.06 -4.77 11.39
CA VAL A 69 1.31 -6.18 11.13
C VAL A 69 2.19 -6.29 9.90
N THR A 70 3.36 -6.89 10.05
CA THR A 70 4.36 -7.07 9.00
C THR A 70 4.44 -8.53 8.55
N ASP A 71 5.14 -8.76 7.43
CA ASP A 71 5.43 -10.10 6.90
C ASP A 71 4.15 -10.89 6.53
N ILE A 72 3.12 -10.18 6.06
CA ILE A 72 1.88 -10.79 5.61
C ILE A 72 1.96 -11.06 4.11
N PRO A 73 2.07 -12.33 3.68
CA PRO A 73 2.17 -12.68 2.26
C PRO A 73 0.95 -12.23 1.46
N GLU A 74 1.18 -11.93 0.19
CA GLU A 74 0.09 -11.71 -0.78
C GLU A 74 -0.74 -13.01 -0.90
N GLY A 75 -2.06 -12.88 -0.85
CA GLY A 75 -2.98 -14.02 -0.91
C GLY A 75 -3.94 -14.09 0.28
N THR A 76 -4.38 -15.30 0.64
CA THR A 76 -5.39 -15.51 1.70
C THR A 76 -4.95 -15.01 3.06
N ALA A 77 -3.65 -15.04 3.36
CA ALA A 77 -3.13 -14.52 4.62
C ALA A 77 -3.47 -13.02 4.83
N CYS A 78 -3.47 -12.22 3.75
CA CYS A 78 -3.90 -10.82 3.82
C CYS A 78 -5.40 -10.71 4.17
N TYR A 79 -6.25 -11.54 3.57
CA TYR A 79 -7.68 -11.55 3.91
C TYR A 79 -7.90 -11.97 5.37
N ASP A 80 -7.25 -13.05 5.80
CA ASP A 80 -7.41 -13.58 7.16
C ASP A 80 -7.00 -12.51 8.20
N GLN A 81 -5.87 -11.82 7.95
CA GLN A 81 -5.42 -10.73 8.81
C GLN A 81 -6.34 -9.50 8.76
N ALA A 82 -6.88 -9.17 7.58
CA ALA A 82 -7.82 -8.06 7.43
C ALA A 82 -9.15 -8.34 8.15
N ALA A 83 -9.63 -9.59 8.10
CA ALA A 83 -10.83 -10.03 8.80
C ALA A 83 -10.63 -9.99 10.33
N ASP A 84 -9.50 -10.49 10.83
CA ASP A 84 -9.13 -10.42 12.25
C ASP A 84 -9.12 -8.96 12.76
N LEU A 85 -8.49 -8.07 12.01
CA LEU A 85 -8.44 -6.65 12.37
C LEU A 85 -9.83 -6.01 12.32
N ALA A 86 -10.69 -6.41 11.37
CA ALA A 86 -12.03 -5.84 11.21
C ALA A 86 -12.94 -6.05 12.43
N GLU A 87 -12.65 -7.03 13.29
CA GLU A 87 -13.38 -7.24 14.54
C GLU A 87 -13.17 -6.13 15.57
N SER A 88 -12.07 -5.36 15.46
CA SER A 88 -11.65 -4.41 16.50
C SER A 88 -11.17 -3.06 15.99
N TYR A 89 -11.02 -2.87 14.68
CA TYR A 89 -10.47 -1.66 14.07
C TYR A 89 -11.48 -1.02 13.11
N ASP A 90 -11.46 0.31 13.03
CA ASP A 90 -12.38 1.11 12.23
C ASP A 90 -11.86 1.34 10.80
N LEU A 91 -10.53 1.37 10.65
CA LEU A 91 -9.83 1.58 9.39
C LEU A 91 -8.70 0.56 9.25
N ILE A 92 -8.65 -0.12 8.13
CA ILE A 92 -7.58 -1.08 7.81
C ILE A 92 -6.93 -0.67 6.50
N PHE A 93 -5.61 -0.59 6.50
CA PHE A 93 -4.80 -0.23 5.35
C PHE A 93 -3.85 -1.35 4.97
N ALA A 94 -3.61 -1.56 3.66
CA ALA A 94 -2.58 -2.48 3.17
C ALA A 94 -1.80 -1.84 2.01
N ASP A 95 -0.51 -2.15 1.87
CA ASP A 95 0.40 -1.47 0.94
C ASP A 95 0.86 -2.31 -0.24
N SER A 96 0.72 -3.63 -0.20
CA SER A 96 1.22 -4.48 -1.29
C SER A 96 0.21 -4.66 -2.41
N PHE A 97 0.70 -4.63 -3.66
CA PHE A 97 -0.11 -4.77 -4.87
C PHE A 97 -1.05 -5.99 -4.84
N GLY A 98 -0.55 -7.15 -4.45
CA GLY A 98 -1.35 -8.39 -4.40
C GLY A 98 -2.31 -8.48 -3.22
N HIS A 99 -2.26 -7.55 -2.26
CA HIS A 99 -3.24 -7.47 -1.18
C HIS A 99 -4.60 -6.94 -1.65
N GLU A 100 -4.69 -6.20 -2.78
CA GLU A 100 -5.90 -5.49 -3.18
C GLU A 100 -7.16 -6.35 -3.24
N SER A 101 -7.10 -7.51 -3.91
CA SER A 101 -8.27 -8.39 -4.06
C SER A 101 -8.75 -8.98 -2.72
N HIS A 102 -7.84 -9.16 -1.79
CA HIS A 102 -8.10 -9.70 -0.46
C HIS A 102 -8.70 -8.64 0.46
N MET A 103 -8.22 -7.39 0.37
CA MET A 103 -8.81 -6.23 1.03
C MET A 103 -10.23 -5.94 0.53
N ILE A 104 -10.48 -6.07 -0.79
CA ILE A 104 -11.83 -5.95 -1.38
C ILE A 104 -12.76 -7.03 -0.83
N LYS A 105 -12.28 -8.28 -0.70
CA LYS A 105 -13.07 -9.37 -0.11
C LYS A 105 -13.45 -9.04 1.33
N ALA A 106 -12.52 -8.58 2.15
CA ALA A 106 -12.79 -8.17 3.53
C ALA A 106 -13.77 -6.97 3.58
N ALA A 107 -13.61 -5.98 2.71
CA ALA A 107 -14.52 -4.84 2.65
C ALA A 107 -15.97 -5.21 2.33
N LYS A 108 -16.20 -6.26 1.53
CA LYS A 108 -17.53 -6.80 1.24
C LYS A 108 -18.16 -7.50 2.44
N GLU A 109 -17.35 -8.12 3.28
CA GLU A 109 -17.80 -8.87 4.46
C GLU A 109 -18.00 -7.99 5.68
N PHE A 110 -17.21 -6.93 5.82
CA PHE A 110 -17.25 -5.98 6.94
C PHE A 110 -17.63 -4.56 6.48
N PRO A 111 -18.91 -4.31 6.12
CA PRO A 111 -19.33 -3.06 5.48
C PRO A 111 -19.23 -1.82 6.39
N GLU A 112 -19.12 -2.00 7.70
CA GLU A 112 -18.96 -0.93 8.70
C GLU A 112 -17.49 -0.52 8.91
N VAL A 113 -16.53 -1.34 8.46
CA VAL A 113 -15.09 -1.05 8.54
C VAL A 113 -14.62 -0.40 7.24
N THR A 114 -13.80 0.61 7.34
CA THR A 114 -13.18 1.25 6.18
C THR A 114 -11.89 0.54 5.80
N PHE A 115 -11.75 0.21 4.52
CA PHE A 115 -10.55 -0.41 3.96
C PHE A 115 -9.87 0.53 2.96
N CYS A 116 -8.56 0.68 3.09
CA CYS A 116 -7.72 1.43 2.17
C CYS A 116 -6.61 0.54 1.64
N HIS A 117 -6.26 0.72 0.38
CA HIS A 117 -5.18 -0.03 -0.25
C HIS A 117 -4.30 0.89 -1.09
N ALA A 118 -2.98 0.84 -0.87
CA ALA A 118 -2.02 1.55 -1.70
C ALA A 118 -1.71 0.75 -2.97
N THR A 119 -1.41 1.45 -4.06
CA THR A 119 -1.04 0.89 -5.36
C THR A 119 -2.14 0.13 -6.12
N GLY A 120 -3.29 -0.11 -5.50
CA GLY A 120 -4.45 -0.69 -6.16
C GLY A 120 -5.25 0.33 -6.96
N THR A 121 -6.12 -0.15 -7.85
CA THR A 121 -6.91 0.68 -8.76
C THR A 121 -8.37 0.27 -8.86
N LYS A 122 -8.82 -0.72 -8.08
CA LYS A 122 -10.14 -1.33 -8.26
C LYS A 122 -11.27 -0.64 -7.47
N ALA A 123 -10.96 0.31 -6.59
CA ALA A 123 -12.00 0.99 -5.80
C ALA A 123 -13.08 1.62 -6.70
N HIS A 124 -12.70 2.23 -7.82
CA HIS A 124 -13.63 2.87 -8.76
C HIS A 124 -14.47 1.88 -9.59
N THR A 125 -14.07 0.62 -9.70
CA THR A 125 -14.81 -0.44 -10.41
C THR A 125 -15.64 -1.30 -9.47
N GLU A 126 -15.16 -1.53 -8.25
CA GLU A 126 -15.89 -2.31 -7.23
C GLU A 126 -17.05 -1.51 -6.62
N ASN A 127 -16.96 -0.17 -6.60
CA ASN A 127 -17.99 0.74 -6.08
C ASN A 127 -18.46 0.40 -4.65
N LEU A 128 -17.56 -0.07 -3.80
CA LEU A 128 -17.85 -0.33 -2.40
C LEU A 128 -17.76 0.99 -1.60
N PRO A 129 -18.74 1.30 -0.74
CA PRO A 129 -18.74 2.57 0.00
C PRO A 129 -17.64 2.66 1.06
N ASN A 130 -17.04 1.54 1.42
CA ASN A 130 -16.03 1.39 2.46
C ASN A 130 -14.66 0.94 1.95
N PHE A 131 -14.42 0.96 0.62
CA PHE A 131 -13.12 0.59 0.04
C PHE A 131 -12.54 1.71 -0.80
N TYR A 132 -11.28 2.07 -0.53
CA TYR A 132 -10.58 3.20 -1.16
C TYR A 132 -9.19 2.79 -1.63
N ASN A 133 -8.72 3.39 -2.74
CA ASN A 133 -7.34 3.29 -3.17
C ASN A 133 -6.59 4.60 -2.92
N ALA A 134 -5.32 4.47 -2.51
CA ALA A 134 -4.36 5.57 -2.46
C ALA A 134 -3.23 5.26 -3.44
N PHE A 135 -3.16 6.00 -4.53
CA PHE A 135 -2.13 5.84 -5.56
C PHE A 135 -1.60 7.21 -5.99
N ALA A 136 -0.33 7.45 -5.73
CA ALA A 136 0.32 8.69 -6.15
C ALA A 136 0.86 8.57 -7.59
N SER A 137 1.08 9.71 -8.25
CA SER A 137 1.74 9.79 -9.55
C SER A 137 3.25 9.54 -9.43
N ILE A 138 3.63 8.34 -8.95
CA ILE A 138 5.02 7.98 -8.61
C ILE A 138 5.96 8.11 -9.82
N TYR A 139 5.45 7.95 -11.04
CA TYR A 139 6.22 8.14 -12.27
C TYR A 139 6.78 9.56 -12.39
N GLU A 140 6.13 10.60 -11.83
CA GLU A 140 6.66 11.97 -11.82
C GLU A 140 7.92 12.07 -10.96
N GLY A 141 7.89 11.47 -9.76
CA GLY A 141 9.07 11.33 -8.91
C GLY A 141 10.19 10.52 -9.58
N ARG A 142 9.84 9.44 -10.30
CA ARG A 142 10.79 8.66 -11.09
C ARG A 142 11.45 9.50 -12.18
N PHE A 143 10.70 10.38 -12.86
CA PHE A 143 11.26 11.31 -13.84
C PHE A 143 12.32 12.23 -13.21
N LEU A 144 12.01 12.84 -12.07
CA LEU A 144 12.95 13.73 -11.37
C LEU A 144 14.23 13.00 -10.93
N VAL A 145 14.10 11.77 -10.43
CA VAL A 145 15.28 10.93 -10.10
C VAL A 145 16.06 10.57 -11.36
N GLY A 146 15.38 10.34 -12.48
CA GLY A 146 16.00 10.17 -13.79
C GLY A 146 16.82 11.38 -14.22
N VAL A 147 16.28 12.59 -14.08
CA VAL A 147 17.02 13.84 -14.37
C VAL A 147 18.30 13.91 -13.52
N ALA A 148 18.22 13.62 -12.23
CA ALA A 148 19.40 13.59 -11.35
C ALA A 148 20.45 12.56 -11.82
N ALA A 149 20.01 11.37 -12.24
CA ALA A 149 20.91 10.35 -12.80
C ALA A 149 21.57 10.82 -14.10
N GLY A 150 20.83 11.44 -15.00
CA GLY A 150 21.37 12.00 -16.24
C GLY A 150 22.37 13.14 -16.01
N LEU A 151 22.13 14.03 -15.04
CA LEU A 151 23.08 15.04 -14.63
C LEU A 151 24.36 14.41 -14.06
N LYS A 152 24.22 13.32 -13.29
CA LYS A 152 25.39 12.58 -12.79
C LYS A 152 26.20 11.94 -13.90
N LEU A 153 25.56 11.39 -14.94
CA LEU A 153 26.26 10.90 -16.13
C LEU A 153 27.05 12.02 -16.82
N ASN A 154 26.47 13.20 -17.01
CA ASN A 154 27.18 14.35 -17.60
C ASN A 154 28.40 14.76 -16.76
N GLU A 155 28.24 14.84 -15.41
CA GLU A 155 29.37 15.10 -14.52
C GLU A 155 30.51 14.07 -14.70
N MET A 156 30.15 12.78 -14.87
CA MET A 156 31.14 11.72 -15.09
C MET A 156 31.82 11.84 -16.45
N ILE A 157 31.10 12.25 -17.51
CA ILE A 157 31.65 12.51 -18.85
C ILE A 157 32.59 13.71 -18.80
N GLU A 158 32.18 14.83 -18.22
CA GLU A 158 32.99 16.04 -18.08
C GLU A 158 34.29 15.79 -17.30
N ALA A 159 34.21 14.93 -16.27
CA ALA A 159 35.36 14.52 -15.47
C ALA A 159 36.25 13.47 -16.16
N GLY A 160 35.92 13.04 -17.40
CA GLY A 160 36.66 12.03 -18.16
C GLY A 160 36.61 10.62 -17.53
N LYS A 161 35.64 10.34 -16.64
CA LYS A 161 35.47 9.03 -16.02
C LYS A 161 34.81 8.03 -16.95
N ILE A 162 33.94 8.49 -17.84
CA ILE A 162 33.28 7.73 -18.88
C ILE A 162 33.23 8.56 -20.16
N THR A 163 33.05 7.89 -21.34
CA THR A 163 32.72 8.58 -22.58
C THR A 163 31.20 8.71 -22.75
N PRO A 164 30.71 9.59 -23.66
CA PRO A 164 29.28 9.67 -23.95
C PRO A 164 28.66 8.33 -24.34
N GLU A 165 29.41 7.47 -25.06
CA GLU A 165 28.97 6.14 -25.49
C GLU A 165 28.90 5.13 -24.33
N GLN A 166 29.58 5.43 -23.22
CA GLN A 166 29.57 4.65 -21.99
C GLN A 166 28.52 5.12 -20.98
N ALA A 167 27.67 6.12 -21.33
CA ALA A 167 26.62 6.62 -20.48
C ALA A 167 25.48 5.59 -20.36
N LYS A 168 25.70 4.55 -19.54
CA LYS A 168 24.84 3.40 -19.37
C LYS A 168 24.31 3.31 -17.94
N ILE A 169 23.00 3.03 -17.81
CA ILE A 169 22.29 2.88 -16.53
C ILE A 169 21.81 1.43 -16.41
N GLY A 170 21.98 0.81 -15.26
CA GLY A 170 21.28 -0.41 -14.86
C GLY A 170 20.02 -0.06 -14.07
N TYR A 171 18.90 -0.69 -14.38
CA TYR A 171 17.66 -0.57 -13.61
C TYR A 171 17.16 -1.96 -13.21
N VAL A 172 16.98 -2.16 -11.92
CA VAL A 172 16.41 -3.40 -11.36
C VAL A 172 14.95 -3.15 -11.03
N GLY A 173 14.06 -3.84 -11.72
CA GLY A 173 12.61 -3.79 -11.49
C GLY A 173 12.14 -5.06 -10.78
N ALA A 174 11.06 -4.95 -10.02
CA ALA A 174 10.46 -6.09 -9.34
C ALA A 174 9.77 -7.04 -10.33
N HIS A 175 8.67 -6.60 -10.93
CA HIS A 175 7.87 -7.40 -11.87
C HIS A 175 7.62 -6.64 -13.17
N PRO A 176 7.39 -7.32 -14.31
CA PRO A 176 7.10 -6.67 -15.60
C PRO A 176 5.66 -6.12 -15.68
N TYR A 177 5.14 -5.56 -14.59
CA TYR A 177 3.80 -4.98 -14.53
C TYR A 177 3.77 -3.54 -15.05
N ALA A 178 2.58 -3.05 -15.40
CA ALA A 178 2.40 -1.73 -15.99
C ALA A 178 2.95 -0.61 -15.09
N GLU A 179 2.71 -0.69 -13.79
CA GLU A 179 3.21 0.28 -12.79
C GLU A 179 4.74 0.34 -12.80
N VAL A 180 5.43 -0.81 -12.72
CA VAL A 180 6.90 -0.89 -12.76
C VAL A 180 7.44 -0.38 -14.09
N LYS A 181 6.78 -0.71 -15.20
CA LYS A 181 7.13 -0.23 -16.54
C LYS A 181 7.00 1.28 -16.64
N SER A 182 5.93 1.86 -16.12
CA SER A 182 5.76 3.33 -16.10
C SER A 182 6.89 4.00 -15.33
N GLY A 183 7.31 3.39 -14.20
CA GLY A 183 8.38 3.88 -13.36
C GLY A 183 9.72 3.95 -14.07
N TYR A 184 10.22 2.85 -14.62
CA TYR A 184 11.52 2.86 -15.30
C TYR A 184 11.49 3.63 -16.63
N THR A 185 10.37 3.64 -17.34
CA THR A 185 10.24 4.44 -18.57
C THR A 185 10.34 5.92 -18.24
N SER A 186 9.65 6.38 -17.22
CA SER A 186 9.70 7.77 -16.76
C SER A 186 11.09 8.16 -16.28
N PHE A 187 11.75 7.31 -15.49
CA PHE A 187 13.14 7.49 -15.07
C PHE A 187 14.08 7.65 -16.26
N TYR A 188 13.96 6.77 -17.25
CA TYR A 188 14.79 6.82 -18.46
C TYR A 188 14.56 8.10 -19.26
N LEU A 189 13.31 8.51 -19.44
CA LEU A 189 12.99 9.78 -20.11
C LEU A 189 13.58 10.97 -19.35
N GLY A 190 13.52 10.97 -18.03
CA GLY A 190 14.17 11.97 -17.19
C GLY A 190 15.68 12.03 -17.41
N ALA A 191 16.37 10.88 -17.40
CA ALA A 191 17.81 10.81 -17.65
C ALA A 191 18.19 11.34 -19.04
N ARG A 192 17.44 10.93 -20.06
CA ARG A 192 17.69 11.36 -21.43
C ARG A 192 17.35 12.82 -21.70
N SER A 193 16.49 13.43 -20.92
CA SER A 193 16.17 14.86 -21.08
C SER A 193 17.39 15.77 -20.87
N VAL A 194 18.38 15.32 -20.09
CA VAL A 194 19.61 16.06 -19.79
C VAL A 194 20.87 15.39 -20.31
N CYS A 195 20.87 14.06 -20.47
CA CYS A 195 21.98 13.27 -21.06
C CYS A 195 21.46 12.46 -22.26
N PRO A 196 21.39 13.03 -23.48
CA PRO A 196 20.77 12.38 -24.65
C PRO A 196 21.42 11.07 -25.08
N THR A 197 22.69 10.85 -24.71
CA THR A 197 23.43 9.62 -25.01
C THR A 197 23.13 8.49 -24.02
N ALA A 198 22.46 8.77 -22.92
CA ALA A 198 22.13 7.76 -21.92
C ALA A 198 21.33 6.59 -22.51
N VAL A 199 21.78 5.37 -22.21
CA VAL A 199 21.08 4.12 -22.49
C VAL A 199 20.80 3.40 -21.17
N MET A 200 19.79 2.52 -21.15
CA MET A 200 19.39 1.82 -19.92
C MET A 200 19.10 0.36 -20.20
N ASP A 201 19.70 -0.51 -19.41
CA ASP A 201 19.34 -1.93 -19.33
C ASP A 201 18.38 -2.14 -18.14
N VAL A 202 17.36 -2.97 -18.35
CA VAL A 202 16.37 -3.30 -17.31
C VAL A 202 16.40 -4.79 -17.06
N LYS A 203 16.52 -5.19 -15.79
CA LYS A 203 16.35 -6.56 -15.34
C LYS A 203 15.21 -6.64 -14.33
N PHE A 204 14.56 -7.80 -14.24
CA PHE A 204 13.50 -8.07 -13.27
C PHE A 204 13.91 -9.19 -12.34
N THR A 205 13.70 -8.99 -11.04
CA THR A 205 13.92 -10.02 -10.02
C THR A 205 12.72 -10.97 -9.89
N ASN A 206 11.54 -10.56 -10.34
CA ASN A 206 10.25 -11.22 -10.08
C ASN A 206 9.92 -11.34 -8.58
N SER A 207 10.45 -10.44 -7.79
CA SER A 207 10.17 -10.25 -6.37
C SER A 207 10.02 -8.76 -6.08
N TRP A 208 9.13 -8.40 -5.14
CA TRP A 208 9.00 -7.00 -4.71
C TRP A 208 10.20 -6.54 -3.89
N PHE A 209 10.79 -7.43 -3.10
CA PHE A 209 11.99 -7.17 -2.32
C PHE A 209 12.76 -8.47 -2.12
N ASP A 210 14.03 -8.52 -2.58
CA ASP A 210 14.94 -9.62 -2.35
C ASP A 210 16.38 -9.15 -2.56
N ILE A 211 17.10 -8.96 -1.45
CA ILE A 211 18.48 -8.44 -1.47
C ILE A 211 19.43 -9.35 -2.28
N ALA A 212 19.20 -10.66 -2.30
CA ALA A 212 20.07 -11.58 -3.03
C ALA A 212 19.86 -11.46 -4.53
N LEU A 213 18.60 -11.49 -4.98
CA LEU A 213 18.24 -11.33 -6.39
C LEU A 213 18.60 -9.94 -6.93
N GLU A 214 18.43 -8.90 -6.13
CA GLU A 214 18.81 -7.52 -6.50
C GLU A 214 20.32 -7.37 -6.68
N LYS A 215 21.14 -8.05 -5.87
CA LYS A 215 22.61 -8.06 -6.04
C LYS A 215 23.09 -8.89 -7.22
N GLU A 216 22.34 -9.91 -7.62
CA GLU A 216 22.65 -10.75 -8.76
C GLU A 216 22.27 -10.07 -10.09
N ALA A 217 21.28 -9.20 -10.07
CA ALA A 217 20.77 -8.49 -11.24
C ALA A 217 21.77 -7.47 -11.79
#